data_22f35049c0dcc26f27c6d0b27792ef79
#
_entry.id   22f35049c0dcc26f27c6d0b27792ef79
#
_cell.length_a   1.000
_cell.length_b   1.000
_cell.length_c   1.000
_cell.angle_alpha   90.00
_cell.angle_beta   90.00
_cell.angle_gamma   90.00
#
_symmetry.space_group_name_H-M   'P 1'
#
loop_
_entity.id
_entity.type
_entity.pdbx_description
1 polymer ?
#
loop_
_entity_poly.entity_id
_entity_poly.type
_entity_poly.pdbx_seq_one_letter_code
_entity_poly.pdbx_strand_id
1 'polypeptide(L)'
;MDEKNTQNLANNSPFIAWIHNISLNQQKYIKLKIGDHNLGHNMRYIIVIYDNPYCSQEDLVNMFGQSKGNIAKILRKFEEDGYIKRETNPENRRKYMLNTTKKGNEIVPKIRQISKDWEKEVGITEDDFKLRQRIMEIAFNGMKLIGE
;
A
#
# COMPACT_ATOMS: atom_id res chain seq x y z
N MET A 1 2.60 27.37 10.46
CA MET A 1 1.12 27.53 10.46
C MET A 1 0.76 27.90 11.88
N ASP A 2 -0.03 28.94 12.12
CA ASP A 2 -0.36 29.33 13.50
C ASP A 2 -1.36 28.36 14.14
N GLU A 3 -1.38 28.25 15.47
CA GLU A 3 -2.22 27.29 16.21
C GLU A 3 -3.72 27.47 15.94
N LYS A 4 -4.17 28.71 15.76
CA LYS A 4 -5.58 29.04 15.50
C LYS A 4 -6.03 28.53 14.12
N ASN A 5 -5.16 28.61 13.14
CA ASN A 5 -5.42 28.12 11.79
C ASN A 5 -5.39 26.59 11.74
N THR A 6 -4.48 25.97 12.51
CA THR A 6 -4.40 24.50 12.66
C THR A 6 -5.67 23.96 13.31
N GLN A 7 -6.15 24.61 14.38
CA GLN A 7 -7.36 24.18 15.09
C GLN A 7 -8.63 24.35 14.23
N ASN A 8 -8.70 25.41 13.45
CA ASN A 8 -9.81 25.63 12.51
C ASN A 8 -9.84 24.58 11.39
N LEU A 9 -8.69 24.22 10.83
CA LEU A 9 -8.59 23.14 9.84
C LEU A 9 -8.96 21.77 10.44
N ALA A 10 -8.49 21.47 11.65
CA ALA A 10 -8.80 20.20 12.34
C ALA A 10 -10.30 20.06 12.59
N ASN A 11 -10.98 21.14 12.97
CA ASN A 11 -12.42 21.12 13.29
C ASN A 11 -13.31 21.08 12.03
N ASN A 12 -12.85 21.64 10.91
CA ASN A 12 -13.68 21.80 9.71
C ASN A 12 -13.36 20.79 8.59
N SER A 13 -12.27 20.02 8.71
CA SER A 13 -11.92 19.01 7.70
C SER A 13 -12.40 17.63 8.13
N PRO A 14 -13.01 16.84 7.24
CA PRO A 14 -13.35 15.47 7.55
C PRO A 14 -12.13 14.67 7.99
N PHE A 15 -12.27 13.86 9.03
CA PHE A 15 -11.19 13.01 9.56
C PHE A 15 -10.49 12.19 8.46
N ILE A 16 -11.28 11.62 7.54
CA ILE A 16 -10.76 10.81 6.45
C ILE A 16 -9.85 11.59 5.48
N ALA A 17 -10.05 12.91 5.35
CA ALA A 17 -9.19 13.74 4.51
C ALA A 17 -7.76 13.79 5.05
N TRP A 18 -7.57 13.80 6.37
CA TRP A 18 -6.25 13.76 7.00
C TRP A 18 -5.56 12.43 6.79
N ILE A 19 -6.28 11.31 6.93
CA ILE A 19 -5.76 9.96 6.65
C ILE A 19 -5.31 9.86 5.19
N HIS A 20 -6.11 10.38 4.26
CA HIS A 20 -5.76 10.43 2.86
C HIS A 20 -4.48 11.25 2.59
N ASN A 21 -4.37 12.45 3.19
CA ASN A 21 -3.19 13.31 3.05
C ASN A 21 -1.93 12.66 3.64
N ILE A 22 -2.04 12.01 4.79
CA ILE A 22 -0.95 11.24 5.40
C ILE A 22 -0.45 10.17 4.40
N SER A 23 -1.36 9.37 3.87
CA SER A 23 -1.05 8.32 2.89
C SER A 23 -0.38 8.88 1.63
N LEU A 24 -0.92 9.97 1.07
CA LEU A 24 -0.34 10.62 -0.12
C LEU A 24 1.07 11.15 0.14
N ASN A 25 1.30 11.79 1.30
CA ASN A 25 2.60 12.36 1.64
C ASN A 25 3.64 11.26 1.85
N GLN A 26 3.27 10.17 2.53
CA GLN A 26 4.14 9.00 2.67
C GLN A 26 4.52 8.42 1.31
N GLN A 27 3.56 8.22 0.41
CA GLN A 27 3.82 7.70 -0.94
C GLN A 27 4.77 8.60 -1.74
N LYS A 28 4.60 9.93 -1.66
CA LYS A 28 5.50 10.91 -2.28
C LYS A 28 6.91 10.82 -1.69
N TYR A 29 7.02 10.73 -0.37
CA TYR A 29 8.30 10.61 0.31
C TYR A 29 9.04 9.33 -0.11
N ILE A 30 8.35 8.18 -0.10
CA ILE A 30 8.93 6.91 -0.55
C ILE A 30 9.41 7.03 -2.01
N LYS A 31 8.60 7.61 -2.89
CA LYS A 31 8.96 7.83 -4.29
C LYS A 31 10.23 8.68 -4.43
N LEU A 32 10.36 9.75 -3.66
CA LEU A 32 11.55 10.62 -3.66
C LEU A 32 12.80 9.88 -3.19
N LYS A 33 12.69 9.03 -2.16
CA LYS A 33 13.82 8.29 -1.58
C LYS A 33 14.25 7.06 -2.41
N ILE A 34 13.30 6.40 -3.07
CA ILE A 34 13.59 5.27 -3.96
C ILE A 34 14.22 5.72 -5.28
N GLY A 35 14.01 6.98 -5.68
CA GLY A 35 14.46 7.49 -6.97
C GLY A 35 13.55 7.03 -8.12
N ASP A 36 14.14 6.74 -9.29
CA ASP A 36 13.46 6.54 -10.58
C ASP A 36 12.65 5.23 -10.71
N HIS A 37 12.33 4.57 -9.60
CA HIS A 37 11.50 3.38 -9.65
C HIS A 37 10.04 3.73 -9.95
N ASN A 38 9.51 3.19 -11.04
CA ASN A 38 8.12 3.37 -11.49
C ASN A 38 7.05 2.71 -10.59
N LEU A 39 7.37 2.48 -9.32
CA LEU A 39 6.45 1.84 -8.37
C LEU A 39 5.25 2.73 -8.04
N GLY A 40 5.45 4.06 -7.96
CA GLY A 40 4.39 5.05 -7.76
C GLY A 40 3.43 4.72 -6.63
N HIS A 41 2.15 4.99 -6.83
CA HIS A 41 1.07 4.70 -5.88
C HIS A 41 0.75 3.20 -5.74
N ASN A 42 1.39 2.36 -6.57
CA ASN A 42 1.07 0.94 -6.65
C ASN A 42 1.98 0.07 -5.77
N MET A 43 2.89 0.66 -4.98
CA MET A 43 3.82 -0.07 -4.10
C MET A 43 3.14 -1.09 -3.19
N ARG A 44 1.92 -0.81 -2.73
CA ARG A 44 1.15 -1.72 -1.88
C ARG A 44 0.93 -3.10 -2.52
N TYR A 45 0.77 -3.17 -3.84
CA TYR A 45 0.53 -4.45 -4.52
C TYR A 45 1.77 -5.34 -4.53
N ILE A 46 2.96 -4.77 -4.77
CA ILE A 46 4.19 -5.58 -4.74
C ILE A 46 4.51 -6.04 -3.32
N ILE A 47 4.20 -5.24 -2.29
CA ILE A 47 4.35 -5.63 -0.89
C ILE A 47 3.45 -6.84 -0.58
N VAL A 48 2.19 -6.80 -1.01
CA VAL A 48 1.25 -7.91 -0.79
C VAL A 48 1.71 -9.17 -1.53
N ILE A 49 2.18 -9.06 -2.77
CA ILE A 49 2.70 -10.22 -3.52
C ILE A 49 3.96 -10.79 -2.84
N TYR A 50 4.82 -9.93 -2.29
CA TYR A 50 5.99 -10.36 -1.53
C TYR A 50 5.63 -11.13 -0.26
N ASP A 51 4.62 -10.65 0.48
CA ASP A 51 4.15 -11.28 1.72
C ASP A 51 3.31 -12.54 1.48
N ASN A 52 2.71 -12.66 0.30
CA ASN A 52 1.84 -13.77 -0.09
C ASN A 52 2.33 -14.38 -1.42
N PRO A 53 3.44 -15.11 -1.40
CA PRO A 53 3.94 -15.80 -2.59
C PRO A 53 2.84 -16.71 -3.16
N TYR A 54 2.78 -16.80 -4.49
CA TYR A 54 1.79 -17.59 -5.23
C TYR A 54 0.34 -17.09 -5.15
N CYS A 55 0.10 -15.88 -4.62
CA CYS A 55 -1.23 -15.27 -4.69
C CYS A 55 -1.67 -15.07 -6.15
N SER A 56 -2.98 -15.09 -6.37
CA SER A 56 -3.57 -14.85 -7.70
C SER A 56 -3.94 -13.39 -7.90
N GLN A 57 -4.20 -13.01 -9.15
CA GLN A 57 -4.78 -11.69 -9.44
C GLN A 57 -6.15 -11.51 -8.76
N GLU A 58 -6.92 -12.59 -8.59
CA GLU A 58 -8.24 -12.55 -7.95
C GLU A 58 -8.13 -12.24 -6.45
N ASP A 59 -7.11 -12.77 -5.77
CA ASP A 59 -6.82 -12.43 -4.37
C ASP A 59 -6.55 -10.93 -4.20
N LEU A 60 -5.79 -10.33 -5.13
CA LEU A 60 -5.53 -8.89 -5.12
C LEU A 60 -6.80 -8.06 -5.42
N VAL A 61 -7.67 -8.53 -6.32
CA VAL A 61 -8.97 -7.90 -6.59
C VAL A 61 -9.82 -7.89 -5.32
N ASN A 62 -9.92 -9.01 -4.63
CA ASN A 62 -10.70 -9.15 -3.40
C ASN A 62 -10.10 -8.30 -2.27
N MET A 63 -8.79 -8.34 -2.10
CA MET A 63 -8.11 -7.60 -1.01
C MET A 63 -8.20 -6.08 -1.17
N PHE A 64 -8.14 -5.57 -2.41
CA PHE A 64 -8.08 -4.13 -2.65
C PHE A 64 -9.39 -3.52 -3.15
N GLY A 65 -10.44 -4.32 -3.39
CA GLY A 65 -11.71 -3.82 -3.91
C GLY A 65 -11.59 -3.12 -5.26
N GLN A 66 -10.56 -3.47 -6.07
CA GLN A 66 -10.28 -2.82 -7.36
C GLN A 66 -10.78 -3.69 -8.51
N SER A 67 -11.12 -3.05 -9.64
CA SER A 67 -11.54 -3.81 -10.84
C SER A 67 -10.43 -4.72 -11.36
N LYS A 68 -10.83 -5.89 -11.91
CA LYS A 68 -9.90 -6.85 -12.54
C LYS A 68 -9.01 -6.19 -13.60
N GLY A 69 -9.56 -5.25 -14.39
CA GLY A 69 -8.81 -4.53 -15.42
C GLY A 69 -7.73 -3.60 -14.84
N ASN A 70 -8.04 -2.90 -13.76
CA ASN A 70 -7.05 -2.04 -13.09
C ASN A 70 -5.91 -2.86 -12.49
N ILE A 71 -6.23 -3.93 -11.77
CA ILE A 71 -5.21 -4.85 -11.23
C ILE A 71 -4.35 -5.44 -12.36
N ALA A 72 -4.97 -5.92 -13.45
CA ALA A 72 -4.24 -6.47 -14.59
C ALA A 72 -3.24 -5.48 -15.20
N LYS A 73 -3.62 -4.19 -15.32
CA LYS A 73 -2.76 -3.11 -15.81
C LYS A 73 -1.56 -2.89 -14.87
N ILE A 74 -1.80 -2.86 -13.56
CA ILE A 74 -0.75 -2.69 -12.56
C ILE A 74 0.25 -3.86 -12.60
N LEU A 75 -0.27 -5.09 -12.61
CA LEU A 75 0.55 -6.29 -12.66
C LEU A 75 1.38 -6.39 -13.93
N ARG A 76 0.80 -6.04 -15.08
CA ARG A 76 1.55 -5.98 -16.35
C ARG A 76 2.75 -5.05 -16.23
N LYS A 77 2.53 -3.83 -15.68
CA LYS A 77 3.61 -2.88 -15.50
C LYS A 77 4.70 -3.41 -14.57
N PHE A 78 4.35 -4.05 -13.45
CA PHE A 78 5.33 -4.65 -12.55
C PHE A 78 6.10 -5.81 -13.18
N GLU A 79 5.48 -6.56 -14.06
CA GLU A 79 6.11 -7.63 -14.83
C GLU A 79 7.07 -7.06 -15.88
N GLU A 80 6.65 -6.04 -16.64
CA GLU A 80 7.49 -5.29 -17.60
C GLU A 80 8.69 -4.63 -16.92
N ASP A 81 8.50 -4.04 -15.74
CA ASP A 81 9.55 -3.43 -14.92
C ASP A 81 10.42 -4.49 -14.19
N GLY A 82 10.08 -5.77 -14.30
CA GLY A 82 10.81 -6.90 -13.75
C GLY A 82 10.74 -7.06 -12.23
N TYR A 83 9.71 -6.55 -11.58
CA TYR A 83 9.49 -6.70 -10.13
C TYR A 83 8.79 -7.98 -9.75
N ILE A 84 7.89 -8.46 -10.60
CA ILE A 84 7.13 -9.69 -10.39
C ILE A 84 7.27 -10.60 -11.60
N LYS A 85 6.91 -11.86 -11.42
CA LYS A 85 6.73 -12.86 -12.46
C LYS A 85 5.40 -13.57 -12.29
N ARG A 86 4.84 -14.04 -13.40
CA ARG A 86 3.67 -14.92 -13.43
C ARG A 86 4.11 -16.34 -13.70
N GLU A 87 3.60 -17.25 -12.91
CA GLU A 87 3.81 -18.69 -13.09
C GLU A 87 2.47 -19.37 -13.32
N THR A 88 2.44 -20.37 -14.19
CA THR A 88 1.21 -21.15 -14.39
C THR A 88 0.92 -21.97 -13.16
N ASN A 89 -0.32 -21.92 -12.66
CA ASN A 89 -0.73 -22.77 -11.55
C ASN A 89 -0.76 -24.24 -12.03
N PRO A 90 0.01 -25.14 -11.40
CA PRO A 90 0.05 -26.56 -11.81
C PRO A 90 -1.31 -27.26 -11.67
N GLU A 91 -2.15 -26.84 -10.71
CA GLU A 91 -3.48 -27.40 -10.48
C GLU A 91 -4.55 -26.80 -11.39
N ASN A 92 -4.32 -25.59 -11.90
CA ASN A 92 -5.24 -24.91 -12.80
C ASN A 92 -4.49 -24.02 -13.80
N ARG A 93 -4.18 -24.56 -14.97
CA ARG A 93 -3.42 -23.87 -16.03
C ARG A 93 -4.07 -22.59 -16.58
N ARG A 94 -5.33 -22.32 -16.22
CA ARG A 94 -6.02 -21.05 -16.58
C ARG A 94 -5.78 -19.94 -15.56
N LYS A 95 -5.21 -20.26 -14.39
CA LYS A 95 -4.85 -19.30 -13.34
C LYS A 95 -3.33 -19.11 -13.29
N TYR A 96 -2.92 -17.88 -13.13
CA TYR A 96 -1.53 -17.53 -12.88
C TYR A 96 -1.33 -17.27 -11.40
N MET A 97 -0.16 -17.67 -10.92
CA MET A 97 0.34 -17.36 -9.59
C MET A 97 1.38 -16.23 -9.71
N LEU A 98 1.35 -15.31 -8.78
CA LEU A 98 2.23 -14.15 -8.75
C LEU A 98 3.34 -14.38 -7.74
N ASN A 99 4.56 -14.09 -8.15
CA ASN A 99 5.73 -14.08 -7.28
C ASN A 99 6.58 -12.84 -7.54
N THR A 100 7.28 -12.38 -6.53
CA THR A 100 8.31 -11.36 -6.70
C THR A 100 9.55 -11.98 -7.35
N THR A 101 10.24 -11.19 -8.17
CA THR A 101 11.58 -11.51 -8.70
C THR A 101 12.65 -11.16 -7.68
N LYS A 102 13.93 -11.41 -8.00
CA LYS A 102 15.07 -10.91 -7.21
C LYS A 102 14.97 -9.40 -7.00
N LYS A 103 14.67 -8.63 -8.06
CA LYS A 103 14.48 -7.17 -8.00
C LYS A 103 13.32 -6.78 -7.08
N GLY A 104 12.20 -7.52 -7.13
CA GLY A 104 11.07 -7.33 -6.22
C GLY A 104 11.45 -7.62 -4.77
N ASN A 105 12.19 -8.69 -4.53
CA ASN A 105 12.66 -9.07 -3.20
C ASN A 105 13.64 -8.05 -2.60
N GLU A 106 14.40 -7.34 -3.43
CA GLU A 106 15.33 -6.30 -2.98
C GLU A 106 14.63 -4.97 -2.70
N ILE A 107 13.58 -4.63 -3.46
CA ILE A 107 12.90 -3.33 -3.33
C ILE A 107 11.94 -3.27 -2.16
N VAL A 108 11.23 -4.36 -1.84
CA VAL A 108 10.22 -4.36 -0.77
C VAL A 108 10.81 -4.03 0.60
N PRO A 109 11.93 -4.63 1.04
CA PRO A 109 12.57 -4.24 2.30
C PRO A 109 13.00 -2.76 2.32
N LYS A 110 13.45 -2.21 1.19
CA LYS A 110 13.81 -0.78 1.07
C LYS A 110 12.58 0.11 1.25
N ILE A 111 11.45 -0.23 0.60
CA ILE A 111 10.18 0.49 0.76
C ILE A 111 9.78 0.50 2.24
N ARG A 112 9.85 -0.64 2.91
CA ARG A 112 9.50 -0.78 4.32
C ARG A 112 10.41 0.05 5.23
N GLN A 113 11.72 0.05 4.96
CA GLN A 113 12.65 0.86 5.74
C GLN A 113 12.35 2.35 5.56
N ILE A 114 12.18 2.82 4.32
CA ILE A 114 11.84 4.22 4.05
C ILE A 114 10.49 4.61 4.70
N SER A 115 9.52 3.69 4.73
CA SER A 115 8.25 3.93 5.43
C SER A 115 8.44 4.14 6.92
N LYS A 116 9.28 3.32 7.57
CA LYS A 116 9.62 3.46 9.00
C LYS A 116 10.38 4.77 9.27
N ASP A 117 11.32 5.12 8.39
CA ASP A 117 12.07 6.38 8.52
C ASP A 117 11.13 7.57 8.41
N TRP A 118 10.16 7.52 7.47
CA TRP A 118 9.14 8.55 7.34
C TRP A 118 8.27 8.66 8.60
N GLU A 119 7.78 7.54 9.14
CA GLU A 119 7.01 7.54 10.38
C GLU A 119 7.77 8.25 11.50
N LYS A 120 9.05 7.95 11.67
CA LYS A 120 9.91 8.58 12.65
C LYS A 120 10.10 10.09 12.40
N GLU A 121 10.33 10.48 11.14
CA GLU A 121 10.54 11.89 10.78
C GLU A 121 9.28 12.76 11.00
N VAL A 122 8.08 12.19 10.83
CA VAL A 122 6.82 12.90 11.11
C VAL A 122 6.36 12.79 12.57
N GLY A 123 7.17 12.18 13.44
CA GLY A 123 6.92 12.11 14.87
C GLY A 123 6.01 10.96 15.31
N ILE A 124 5.78 9.95 14.46
CA ILE A 124 5.07 8.73 14.86
C ILE A 124 6.03 7.85 15.66
N THR A 125 5.66 7.53 16.90
CA THR A 125 6.49 6.78 17.86
C THR A 125 5.79 5.50 18.31
N GLU A 126 6.46 4.73 19.16
CA GLU A 126 5.86 3.56 19.82
C GLU A 126 4.73 3.94 20.77
N ASP A 127 4.74 5.15 21.32
CA ASP A 127 3.69 5.66 22.21
C ASP A 127 2.35 5.89 21.47
N ASP A 128 2.37 5.95 20.14
CA ASP A 128 1.16 6.07 19.30
C ASP A 128 0.39 4.76 19.12
N PHE A 129 0.66 3.76 19.96
CA PHE A 129 0.00 2.46 19.89
C PHE A 129 -1.54 2.57 19.94
N LYS A 130 -2.07 3.40 20.84
CA LYS A 130 -3.53 3.64 20.94
C LYS A 130 -4.10 4.28 19.69
N LEU A 131 -3.38 5.21 19.08
CA LEU A 131 -3.77 5.82 17.81
C LEU A 131 -3.81 4.77 16.69
N ARG A 132 -2.79 3.93 16.59
CA ARG A 132 -2.72 2.83 15.61
C ARG A 132 -3.90 1.86 15.78
N GLN A 133 -4.19 1.44 17.02
CA GLN A 133 -5.35 0.59 17.31
C GLN A 133 -6.66 1.25 16.86
N ARG A 134 -6.86 2.53 17.19
CA ARG A 134 -8.07 3.24 16.83
C ARG A 134 -8.28 3.38 15.33
N ILE A 135 -7.21 3.67 14.58
CA ILE A 135 -7.25 3.72 13.10
C ILE A 135 -7.61 2.34 12.53
N MET A 136 -7.03 1.28 13.07
CA MET A 136 -7.32 -0.09 12.66
C MET A 136 -8.79 -0.46 12.91
N GLU A 137 -9.34 -0.16 14.10
CA GLU A 137 -10.75 -0.38 14.42
C GLU A 137 -11.69 0.35 13.46
N ILE A 138 -11.38 1.61 13.12
CA ILE A 138 -12.17 2.41 12.17
C ILE A 138 -12.14 1.75 10.78
N ALA A 139 -10.98 1.27 10.34
CA ALA A 139 -10.85 0.58 9.06
C ALA A 139 -11.71 -0.69 9.03
N PHE A 140 -11.61 -1.56 10.04
CA PHE A 140 -12.43 -2.78 10.13
C PHE A 140 -13.93 -2.50 10.24
N ASN A 141 -14.32 -1.47 10.98
CA ASN A 141 -15.73 -1.09 11.06
C ASN A 141 -16.25 -0.58 9.71
N GLY A 142 -15.40 0.12 8.95
CA GLY A 142 -15.74 0.52 7.59
C GLY A 142 -15.98 -0.68 6.67
N MET A 143 -15.13 -1.71 6.73
CA MET A 143 -15.31 -2.95 5.96
C MET A 143 -16.64 -3.64 6.29
N LYS A 144 -16.99 -3.76 7.57
CA LYS A 144 -18.28 -4.35 8.00
C LYS A 144 -19.49 -3.57 7.46
N LEU A 145 -19.40 -2.25 7.34
CA LEU A 145 -20.51 -1.42 6.82
C LEU A 145 -20.77 -1.66 5.33
N ILE A 146 -19.78 -2.11 4.57
CA ILE A 146 -19.92 -2.43 3.14
C ILE A 146 -20.08 -3.92 2.86
N GLY A 147 -20.14 -4.74 3.92
CA GLY A 147 -20.39 -6.20 3.80
C GLY A 147 -19.14 -7.03 3.45
N GLU A 148 -17.97 -6.53 3.80
CA GLU A 148 -16.67 -7.21 3.65
C GLU A 148 -16.13 -7.73 5.00
#